data_19db7b3645ded5e2da11020a6d76d95e
#
_entry.id   19db7b3645ded5e2da11020a6d76d95e
#
_cell.length_a   1.000
_cell.length_b   1.000
_cell.length_c   1.000
_cell.angle_alpha   90.00
_cell.angle_beta   90.00
_cell.angle_gamma   90.00
#
_symmetry.space_group_name_H-M   'P 1'
#
loop_
_entity.id
_entity.type
_entity.pdbx_description
1 polymer ?
#
loop_
_entity_poly.entity_id
_entity_poly.type
_entity_poly.pdbx_seq_one_letter_code
_entity_poly.pdbx_strand_id
1 'polypeptide(L)'
;MKTEVKLVNKIKRLLRRANMPRWFHHYGPKKYEFWQHMIALWIRQACRLSYRRAAKLLNNLGFEVPTYSALAKMNKKAVKIIEKLFAQTAFFAEINVASIDATTISRTNPSWHYIKRIDREKPVSRPLKLSAIVDTRRKKILGLRLRAKPRHDTKDVYYLLKRLSATPRILVADKGYDSEAVHNLCYKHGIISMIPSRKNTKKGFYRKIMKKHWRTRTYHRREISESLFGATKQKYGASVSSRLIQTQKSDIYLRGIIHNSFLLKIEIFN
;
A
#
# COMPACT_ATOMS: atom_id res chain seq x y z
N MET A 1 -9.95 -7.02 -26.72
CA MET A 1 -10.91 -7.99 -26.15
C MET A 1 -10.31 -9.00 -25.18
N LYS A 2 -9.28 -9.82 -25.52
CA LYS A 2 -8.74 -10.84 -24.56
C LYS A 2 -8.14 -10.28 -23.25
N THR A 3 -7.55 -9.09 -23.25
CA THR A 3 -6.87 -8.51 -22.08
C THR A 3 -7.85 -7.84 -21.10
N GLU A 4 -8.91 -7.23 -21.59
CA GLU A 4 -9.97 -6.56 -20.81
C GLU A 4 -10.78 -7.57 -20.01
N VAL A 5 -11.17 -8.67 -20.62
CA VAL A 5 -11.83 -9.79 -19.96
C VAL A 5 -10.96 -10.36 -18.83
N LYS A 6 -9.62 -10.43 -19.02
CA LYS A 6 -8.69 -10.89 -17.99
C LYS A 6 -8.67 -9.96 -16.77
N LEU A 7 -8.70 -8.63 -16.95
CA LEU A 7 -8.71 -7.66 -15.84
C LEU A 7 -10.01 -7.74 -15.03
N VAL A 8 -11.16 -7.76 -15.72
CA VAL A 8 -12.48 -7.90 -15.08
C VAL A 8 -12.56 -9.20 -14.27
N ASN A 9 -12.15 -10.32 -14.86
CA ASN A 9 -12.14 -11.61 -14.20
C ASN A 9 -11.21 -11.64 -12.98
N LYS A 10 -10.07 -10.94 -13.04
CA LYS A 10 -9.14 -10.82 -11.92
C LYS A 10 -9.76 -10.03 -10.76
N ILE A 11 -10.44 -8.93 -11.05
CA ILE A 11 -11.16 -8.13 -10.05
C ILE A 11 -12.31 -8.95 -9.45
N LYS A 12 -13.14 -9.61 -10.27
CA LYS A 12 -14.24 -10.45 -9.80
C LYS A 12 -13.74 -11.61 -8.92
N ARG A 13 -12.60 -12.22 -9.25
CA ARG A 13 -11.96 -13.27 -8.44
C ARG A 13 -11.47 -12.72 -7.10
N LEU A 14 -10.85 -11.55 -7.09
CA LEU A 14 -10.39 -10.89 -5.86
C LEU A 14 -11.55 -10.55 -4.93
N LEU A 15 -12.65 -10.02 -5.48
CA LEU A 15 -13.87 -9.70 -4.73
C LEU A 15 -14.49 -10.96 -4.12
N ARG A 16 -14.58 -12.06 -4.88
CA ARG A 16 -15.07 -13.35 -4.37
C ARG A 16 -14.22 -13.90 -3.24
N ARG A 17 -12.88 -13.89 -3.38
CA ARG A 17 -11.96 -14.33 -2.31
C ARG A 17 -12.08 -13.49 -1.03
N ALA A 18 -12.46 -12.23 -1.15
CA ALA A 18 -12.66 -11.33 -0.02
C ALA A 18 -14.08 -11.42 0.57
N ASN A 19 -14.94 -12.33 0.07
CA ASN A 19 -16.36 -12.44 0.42
C ASN A 19 -17.09 -11.09 0.29
N MET A 20 -16.86 -10.38 -0.83
CA MET A 20 -17.54 -9.12 -1.09
C MET A 20 -18.88 -9.37 -1.78
N PRO A 21 -19.93 -8.64 -1.37
CA PRO A 21 -21.24 -8.75 -2.00
C PRO A 21 -21.17 -8.28 -3.46
N ARG A 22 -22.07 -8.80 -4.29
CA ARG A 22 -22.22 -8.38 -5.69
C ARG A 22 -22.51 -6.88 -5.80
N TRP A 23 -23.33 -6.35 -4.88
CA TRP A 23 -23.78 -4.97 -4.80
C TRP A 23 -23.18 -4.30 -3.55
N PHE A 24 -22.76 -3.06 -3.66
CA PHE A 24 -22.23 -2.33 -2.51
C PHE A 24 -23.31 -1.89 -1.51
N HIS A 25 -24.56 -1.75 -1.97
CA HIS A 25 -25.68 -1.32 -1.16
C HIS A 25 -26.70 -2.46 -1.01
N HIS A 26 -27.28 -2.59 0.18
CA HIS A 26 -28.43 -3.48 0.42
C HIS A 26 -29.72 -2.88 -0.14
N TYR A 27 -29.87 -1.56 -0.06
CA TYR A 27 -31.06 -0.81 -0.46
C TYR A 27 -30.76 0.11 -1.65
N GLY A 28 -31.81 0.44 -2.41
CA GLY A 28 -31.74 1.35 -3.56
C GLY A 28 -31.46 0.67 -4.91
N PRO A 29 -31.41 1.45 -6.00
CA PRO A 29 -31.30 0.92 -7.36
C PRO A 29 -29.95 0.22 -7.57
N LYS A 30 -29.99 -1.04 -7.98
CA LYS A 30 -28.82 -1.90 -8.21
C LYS A 30 -28.28 -1.76 -9.65
N LYS A 31 -27.98 -0.52 -10.07
CA LYS A 31 -27.55 -0.24 -11.44
C LYS A 31 -26.14 -0.76 -11.75
N TYR A 32 -25.20 -0.62 -10.79
CA TYR A 32 -23.79 -0.99 -11.02
C TYR A 32 -23.33 -2.00 -9.97
N GLU A 33 -22.76 -3.11 -10.43
CA GLU A 33 -22.13 -4.10 -9.56
C GLU A 33 -20.84 -3.53 -8.94
N PHE A 34 -20.41 -4.11 -7.82
CA PHE A 34 -19.25 -3.61 -7.09
C PHE A 34 -17.95 -3.69 -7.92
N TRP A 35 -17.81 -4.69 -8.80
CA TRP A 35 -16.65 -4.81 -9.67
C TRP A 35 -16.53 -3.64 -10.67
N GLN A 36 -17.65 -3.06 -11.12
CA GLN A 36 -17.65 -1.90 -12.03
C GLN A 36 -17.11 -0.63 -11.34
N HIS A 37 -17.39 -0.46 -10.06
CA HIS A 37 -16.74 0.58 -9.25
C HIS A 37 -15.25 0.32 -9.09
N MET A 38 -14.88 -0.94 -8.82
CA MET A 38 -13.49 -1.31 -8.56
C MET A 38 -12.61 -1.20 -9.81
N ILE A 39 -13.12 -1.56 -11.01
CA ILE A 39 -12.35 -1.39 -12.24
C ILE A 39 -12.07 0.09 -12.50
N ALA A 40 -13.06 0.96 -12.29
CA ALA A 40 -12.89 2.41 -12.49
C ALA A 40 -11.87 3.01 -11.51
N LEU A 41 -11.92 2.61 -10.22
CA LEU A 41 -10.94 3.05 -9.22
C LEU A 41 -9.55 2.49 -9.51
N TRP A 42 -9.46 1.28 -10.01
CA TRP A 42 -8.20 0.65 -10.36
C TRP A 42 -7.53 1.32 -11.56
N ILE A 43 -8.26 1.50 -12.68
CA ILE A 43 -7.77 2.20 -13.88
C ILE A 43 -7.41 3.65 -13.55
N ARG A 44 -8.22 4.33 -12.73
CA ARG A 44 -7.90 5.67 -12.25
C ARG A 44 -6.50 5.74 -11.63
N GLN A 45 -6.14 4.79 -10.76
CA GLN A 45 -4.83 4.77 -10.10
C GLN A 45 -3.71 4.31 -11.05
N ALA A 46 -3.97 3.28 -11.86
CA ALA A 46 -2.99 2.74 -12.78
C ALA A 46 -2.55 3.77 -13.84
N CYS A 47 -3.52 4.53 -14.36
CA CYS A 47 -3.30 5.53 -15.43
C CYS A 47 -3.20 6.98 -14.89
N ARG A 48 -3.16 7.18 -13.58
CA ARG A 48 -3.09 8.52 -12.92
C ARG A 48 -4.21 9.48 -13.36
N LEU A 49 -5.40 8.96 -13.63
CA LEU A 49 -6.52 9.75 -14.11
C LEU A 49 -7.30 10.43 -12.98
N SER A 50 -8.00 11.53 -13.30
CA SER A 50 -9.07 12.05 -12.46
C SER A 50 -10.28 11.12 -12.52
N TYR A 51 -11.20 11.19 -11.53
CA TYR A 51 -12.46 10.41 -11.57
C TYR A 51 -13.25 10.64 -12.86
N ARG A 52 -13.33 11.91 -13.31
CA ARG A 52 -14.04 12.28 -14.54
C ARG A 52 -13.41 11.64 -15.77
N ARG A 53 -12.07 11.72 -15.91
CA ARG A 53 -11.35 11.11 -17.04
C ARG A 53 -11.43 9.60 -17.03
N ALA A 54 -11.33 8.97 -15.86
CA ALA A 54 -11.42 7.51 -15.72
C ALA A 54 -12.82 7.00 -16.11
N ALA A 55 -13.89 7.66 -15.65
CA ALA A 55 -15.25 7.30 -16.03
C ALA A 55 -15.48 7.49 -17.54
N LYS A 56 -15.05 8.63 -18.12
CA LYS A 56 -15.19 8.90 -19.56
C LYS A 56 -14.43 7.87 -20.41
N LEU A 57 -13.18 7.58 -20.05
CA LEU A 57 -12.36 6.60 -20.75
C LEU A 57 -13.01 5.21 -20.76
N LEU A 58 -13.48 4.74 -19.59
CA LEU A 58 -14.10 3.42 -19.49
C LEU A 58 -15.42 3.32 -20.24
N ASN A 59 -16.28 4.35 -20.17
CA ASN A 59 -17.51 4.40 -20.97
C ASN A 59 -17.22 4.40 -22.47
N ASN A 60 -16.20 5.14 -22.94
CA ASN A 60 -15.79 5.13 -24.34
C ASN A 60 -15.25 3.75 -24.80
N LEU A 61 -14.71 2.95 -23.86
CA LEU A 61 -14.26 1.58 -24.10
C LEU A 61 -15.40 0.54 -23.96
N GLY A 62 -16.65 0.98 -23.82
CA GLY A 62 -17.81 0.09 -23.70
C GLY A 62 -18.03 -0.50 -22.30
N PHE A 63 -17.32 -0.01 -21.27
CA PHE A 63 -17.57 -0.41 -19.88
C PHE A 63 -18.62 0.48 -19.24
N GLU A 64 -19.73 -0.06 -18.84
CA GLU A 64 -20.70 0.65 -18.01
C GLU A 64 -20.12 0.85 -16.60
N VAL A 65 -19.75 2.08 -16.26
CA VAL A 65 -19.21 2.45 -14.95
C VAL A 65 -19.99 3.61 -14.34
N PRO A 66 -19.99 3.72 -13.00
CA PRO A 66 -20.67 4.82 -12.32
C PRO A 66 -20.11 6.19 -12.69
N THR A 67 -20.91 7.22 -12.50
CA THR A 67 -20.50 8.62 -12.69
C THR A 67 -19.29 8.97 -11.80
N TYR A 68 -18.53 9.96 -12.20
CA TYR A 68 -17.34 10.40 -11.45
C TYR A 68 -17.65 10.82 -10.00
N SER A 69 -18.82 11.41 -9.77
CA SER A 69 -19.28 11.80 -8.42
C SER A 69 -19.61 10.57 -7.56
N ALA A 70 -20.27 9.56 -8.14
CA ALA A 70 -20.54 8.29 -7.48
C ALA A 70 -19.24 7.54 -7.15
N LEU A 71 -18.27 7.51 -8.06
CA LEU A 71 -16.95 6.92 -7.84
C LEU A 71 -16.18 7.62 -6.70
N ALA A 72 -16.23 8.95 -6.62
CA ALA A 72 -15.60 9.71 -5.55
C ALA A 72 -16.24 9.43 -4.18
N LYS A 73 -17.57 9.40 -4.11
CA LYS A 73 -18.33 9.03 -2.90
C LYS A 73 -18.01 7.59 -2.47
N MET A 74 -17.99 6.68 -3.44
CA MET A 74 -17.67 5.28 -3.22
C MET A 74 -16.25 5.10 -2.68
N ASN A 75 -15.23 5.75 -3.28
CA ASN A 75 -13.84 5.67 -2.82
C ASN A 75 -13.69 6.09 -1.34
N LYS A 76 -14.46 7.09 -0.89
CA LYS A 76 -14.50 7.51 0.51
C LYS A 76 -15.08 6.43 1.42
N LYS A 77 -16.19 5.80 1.01
CA LYS A 77 -16.90 4.79 1.81
C LYS A 77 -16.19 3.42 1.82
N ALA A 78 -15.51 3.07 0.74
CA ALA A 78 -14.92 1.75 0.52
C ALA A 78 -13.52 1.54 1.14
N VAL A 79 -12.97 2.49 1.90
CA VAL A 79 -11.58 2.42 2.41
C VAL A 79 -11.29 1.10 3.14
N LYS A 80 -12.18 0.68 4.07
CA LYS A 80 -12.01 -0.58 4.81
C LYS A 80 -12.08 -1.81 3.90
N ILE A 81 -12.93 -1.75 2.88
CA ILE A 81 -13.07 -2.84 1.90
C ILE A 81 -11.81 -2.92 1.03
N ILE A 82 -11.30 -1.80 0.56
CA ILE A 82 -10.07 -1.73 -0.24
C ILE A 82 -8.88 -2.23 0.59
N GLU A 83 -8.82 -1.91 1.88
CA GLU A 83 -7.82 -2.46 2.80
C GLU A 83 -7.93 -3.99 2.91
N LYS A 84 -9.15 -4.54 3.03
CA LYS A 84 -9.42 -5.97 3.04
C LYS A 84 -9.02 -6.63 1.71
N LEU A 85 -9.32 -6.01 0.58
CA LEU A 85 -8.90 -6.48 -0.75
C LEU A 85 -7.38 -6.48 -0.90
N PHE A 86 -6.70 -5.44 -0.38
CA PHE A 86 -5.25 -5.40 -0.35
C PHE A 86 -4.68 -6.59 0.45
N ALA A 87 -5.22 -6.87 1.63
CA ALA A 87 -4.79 -8.00 2.46
C ALA A 87 -4.90 -9.34 1.70
N GLN A 88 -5.93 -9.53 0.86
CA GLN A 88 -6.04 -10.74 0.02
C GLN A 88 -4.94 -10.84 -1.04
N THR A 89 -4.45 -9.72 -1.57
CA THR A 89 -3.31 -9.72 -2.51
C THR A 89 -1.96 -9.91 -1.83
N ALA A 90 -1.90 -9.68 -0.53
CA ALA A 90 -0.73 -9.77 0.34
C ALA A 90 -0.71 -11.06 1.18
N PHE A 91 -1.64 -11.99 0.94
CA PHE A 91 -1.73 -13.23 1.69
C PHE A 91 -0.71 -14.26 1.20
N PHE A 92 0.13 -14.74 2.12
CA PHE A 92 1.11 -15.81 1.90
C PHE A 92 1.15 -16.70 3.14
N ALA A 93 1.29 -18.02 2.93
CA ALA A 93 1.45 -19.00 4.00
C ALA A 93 2.81 -18.86 4.70
N GLU A 94 3.85 -18.50 3.94
CA GLU A 94 5.20 -18.34 4.45
C GLU A 94 5.85 -17.06 3.94
N ILE A 95 6.58 -16.38 4.84
CA ILE A 95 7.41 -15.21 4.53
C ILE A 95 8.81 -15.48 5.08
N ASN A 96 9.80 -15.62 4.19
CA ASN A 96 11.17 -15.89 4.63
C ASN A 96 11.84 -14.60 5.10
N VAL A 97 12.08 -13.65 4.18
CA VAL A 97 12.72 -12.37 4.50
C VAL A 97 11.78 -11.23 4.12
N ALA A 98 11.39 -10.46 5.12
CA ALA A 98 10.63 -9.22 4.92
C ALA A 98 11.54 -8.01 5.13
N SER A 99 11.38 -6.99 4.28
CA SER A 99 12.01 -5.68 4.45
C SER A 99 10.96 -4.66 4.87
N ILE A 100 11.28 -3.84 5.87
CA ILE A 100 10.44 -2.71 6.27
C ILE A 100 11.19 -1.40 6.03
N ASP A 101 10.48 -0.45 5.42
CA ASP A 101 11.01 0.88 5.15
C ASP A 101 9.88 1.91 5.08
N ALA A 102 10.24 3.20 5.12
CA ALA A 102 9.30 4.32 5.03
C ALA A 102 9.74 5.33 3.98
N THR A 103 8.74 5.90 3.31
CA THR A 103 8.96 6.95 2.32
C THR A 103 7.92 8.05 2.47
N THR A 104 8.17 9.19 1.86
CA THR A 104 7.19 10.29 1.79
C THR A 104 6.40 10.24 0.49
N ILE A 105 5.12 10.57 0.58
CA ILE A 105 4.22 10.76 -0.56
C ILE A 105 3.70 12.18 -0.50
N SER A 106 3.92 12.94 -1.57
CA SER A 106 3.46 14.31 -1.66
C SER A 106 1.93 14.39 -1.78
N ARG A 107 1.34 15.47 -1.30
CA ARG A 107 -0.06 15.81 -1.57
C ARG A 107 -0.11 16.82 -2.70
N THR A 108 -1.08 16.68 -3.59
CA THR A 108 -1.37 17.73 -4.56
C THR A 108 -1.93 18.93 -3.81
N ASN A 109 -1.26 20.07 -3.93
CA ASN A 109 -1.76 21.32 -3.38
C ASN A 109 -2.97 21.81 -4.16
N PRO A 110 -3.93 22.49 -3.53
CA PRO A 110 -4.94 23.27 -4.21
C PRO A 110 -4.29 24.33 -5.13
N SER A 111 -5.02 24.80 -6.13
CA SER A 111 -4.53 25.90 -6.98
C SER A 111 -4.21 27.14 -6.13
N TRP A 112 -3.24 27.93 -6.57
CA TRP A 112 -2.86 29.17 -5.89
C TRP A 112 -4.04 30.14 -5.73
N HIS A 113 -4.91 30.20 -6.74
CA HIS A 113 -6.15 30.98 -6.69
C HIS A 113 -7.09 30.52 -5.57
N TYR A 114 -7.23 29.22 -5.34
CA TYR A 114 -8.02 28.70 -4.22
C TYR A 114 -7.40 29.00 -2.87
N ILE A 115 -6.06 28.93 -2.77
CA ILE A 115 -5.32 29.22 -1.54
C ILE A 115 -5.53 30.69 -1.13
N LYS A 116 -5.44 31.61 -2.09
CA LYS A 116 -5.73 33.06 -1.86
C LYS A 116 -7.16 33.28 -1.38
N ARG A 117 -8.15 32.61 -2.01
CA ARG A 117 -9.56 32.77 -1.65
C ARG A 117 -9.91 32.32 -0.24
N ILE A 118 -9.14 31.38 0.35
CA ILE A 118 -9.32 30.90 1.72
C ILE A 118 -8.38 31.58 2.71
N ASP A 119 -7.80 32.69 2.31
CA ASP A 119 -6.95 33.57 3.13
C ASP A 119 -5.76 32.85 3.80
N ARG A 120 -5.09 31.97 3.05
CA ARG A 120 -3.92 31.24 3.52
C ARG A 120 -2.66 31.62 2.74
N GLU A 121 -1.64 32.05 3.45
CA GLU A 121 -0.37 32.42 2.86
C GLU A 121 0.50 31.24 2.40
N LYS A 122 0.30 30.04 2.93
CA LYS A 122 1.15 28.87 2.65
C LYS A 122 0.34 27.65 2.22
N PRO A 123 0.84 26.84 1.27
CA PRO A 123 0.22 25.58 0.91
C PRO A 123 0.18 24.62 2.10
N VAL A 124 -1.00 24.12 2.41
CA VAL A 124 -1.34 23.41 3.68
C VAL A 124 -0.86 21.96 3.73
N SER A 125 -0.28 21.45 2.68
CA SER A 125 -0.11 20.01 2.57
C SER A 125 1.31 19.53 2.93
N ARG A 126 1.51 19.21 4.21
CA ARG A 126 2.67 18.40 4.61
C ARG A 126 2.63 17.04 3.91
N PRO A 127 3.78 16.48 3.50
CA PRO A 127 3.82 15.16 2.88
C PRO A 127 3.29 14.08 3.83
N LEU A 128 2.74 13.03 3.25
CA LEU A 128 2.31 11.86 3.98
C LEU A 128 3.50 10.93 4.19
N LYS A 129 3.58 10.31 5.36
CA LYS A 129 4.51 9.21 5.61
C LYS A 129 3.84 7.90 5.22
N LEU A 130 4.48 7.15 4.32
CA LEU A 130 4.11 5.81 3.93
C LEU A 130 5.15 4.83 4.45
N SER A 131 4.77 3.96 5.39
CA SER A 131 5.59 2.83 5.82
C SER A 131 5.05 1.56 5.15
N ALA A 132 5.95 0.73 4.64
CA ALA A 132 5.60 -0.53 4.00
C ALA A 132 6.47 -1.68 4.51
N ILE A 133 5.90 -2.88 4.53
CA ILE A 133 6.63 -4.13 4.69
C ILE A 133 6.48 -4.95 3.41
N VAL A 134 7.58 -5.51 2.92
CA VAL A 134 7.72 -6.11 1.60
C VAL A 134 8.33 -7.49 1.70
N ASP A 135 7.81 -8.47 0.97
CA ASP A 135 8.49 -9.75 0.74
C ASP A 135 9.66 -9.54 -0.24
N THR A 136 10.88 -9.78 0.22
CA THR A 136 12.07 -9.51 -0.57
C THR A 136 12.28 -10.50 -1.72
N ARG A 137 11.70 -11.71 -1.65
CA ARG A 137 11.78 -12.71 -2.71
C ARG A 137 10.74 -12.44 -3.79
N ARG A 138 9.48 -12.25 -3.38
CA ARG A 138 8.36 -12.06 -4.31
C ARG A 138 8.19 -10.61 -4.77
N LYS A 139 8.92 -9.66 -4.16
CA LYS A 139 8.81 -8.21 -4.40
C LYS A 139 7.37 -7.69 -4.22
N LYS A 140 6.60 -8.28 -3.30
CA LYS A 140 5.20 -7.93 -3.02
C LYS A 140 5.10 -7.12 -1.75
N ILE A 141 4.17 -6.17 -1.77
CA ILE A 141 3.84 -5.35 -0.62
C ILE A 141 2.95 -6.19 0.29
N LEU A 142 3.43 -6.51 1.49
CA LEU A 142 2.73 -7.31 2.50
C LEU A 142 1.86 -6.45 3.40
N GLY A 143 2.29 -5.23 3.70
CA GLY A 143 1.58 -4.30 4.57
C GLY A 143 1.90 -2.85 4.24
N LEU A 144 0.91 -1.99 4.45
CA LEU A 144 1.02 -0.54 4.23
C LEU A 144 0.46 0.22 5.43
N ARG A 145 1.10 1.33 5.78
CA ARG A 145 0.60 2.29 6.76
C ARG A 145 0.83 3.70 6.29
N LEU A 146 -0.25 4.45 6.10
CA LEU A 146 -0.21 5.85 5.71
C LEU A 146 -0.51 6.75 6.91
N ARG A 147 0.33 7.75 7.16
CA ARG A 147 0.17 8.75 8.22
C ARG A 147 0.18 10.16 7.68
N ALA A 148 -0.75 10.99 8.15
CA ALA A 148 -0.78 12.44 7.88
C ALA A 148 0.20 13.20 8.78
N LYS A 149 0.38 12.74 10.03
CA LYS A 149 1.38 13.26 10.97
C LYS A 149 2.54 12.26 11.02
N PRO A 150 3.76 12.65 10.65
CA PRO A 150 4.92 11.78 10.72
C PRO A 150 5.21 11.41 12.19
N ARG A 151 5.58 10.16 12.41
CA ARG A 151 6.07 9.64 13.67
C ARG A 151 7.34 8.85 13.41
N HIS A 152 8.11 8.58 14.43
CA HIS A 152 9.32 7.76 14.32
C HIS A 152 9.01 6.38 13.70
N ASP A 153 9.91 5.87 12.86
CA ASP A 153 9.70 4.66 12.04
C ASP A 153 9.41 3.41 12.87
N THR A 154 10.05 3.27 14.03
CA THR A 154 9.84 2.17 14.98
C THR A 154 8.39 2.01 15.43
N LYS A 155 7.61 3.10 15.45
CA LYS A 155 6.19 3.06 15.85
C LYS A 155 5.27 2.38 14.81
N ASP A 156 5.77 2.13 13.61
CA ASP A 156 5.00 1.47 12.55
C ASP A 156 5.26 -0.05 12.48
N VAL A 157 6.36 -0.53 13.06
CA VAL A 157 6.77 -1.95 13.02
C VAL A 157 5.69 -2.87 13.60
N TYR A 158 5.24 -2.61 14.83
CA TYR A 158 4.20 -3.41 15.48
C TYR A 158 2.90 -3.47 14.66
N TYR A 159 2.46 -2.31 14.18
CA TYR A 159 1.24 -2.22 13.37
C TYR A 159 1.32 -3.03 12.10
N LEU A 160 2.46 -2.99 11.40
CA LEU A 160 2.67 -3.70 10.16
C LEU A 160 2.80 -5.19 10.38
N LEU A 161 3.60 -5.64 11.37
CA LEU A 161 3.79 -7.05 11.67
C LEU A 161 2.48 -7.73 12.08
N LYS A 162 1.66 -7.09 12.93
CA LYS A 162 0.36 -7.63 13.37
C LYS A 162 -0.62 -7.91 12.23
N ARG A 163 -0.43 -7.30 11.06
CA ARG A 163 -1.35 -7.40 9.90
C ARG A 163 -0.87 -8.35 8.82
N LEU A 164 0.28 -8.97 9.00
CA LEU A 164 0.77 -9.97 8.07
C LEU A 164 -0.04 -11.27 8.17
N SER A 165 -0.16 -11.96 7.06
CA SER A 165 -0.79 -13.30 7.01
C SER A 165 0.07 -14.38 7.64
N ALA A 166 1.38 -14.19 7.66
CA ALA A 166 2.35 -15.08 8.30
C ALA A 166 3.50 -14.26 8.90
N THR A 167 4.09 -14.78 9.96
CA THR A 167 5.26 -14.18 10.60
C THR A 167 6.51 -14.39 9.74
N PRO A 168 7.27 -13.34 9.36
CA PRO A 168 8.49 -13.50 8.62
C PRO A 168 9.57 -14.15 9.48
N ARG A 169 10.41 -15.01 8.90
CA ARG A 169 11.57 -15.58 9.61
C ARG A 169 12.61 -14.50 9.92
N ILE A 170 12.83 -13.58 8.99
CA ILE A 170 13.82 -12.51 9.11
C ILE A 170 13.16 -11.19 8.73
N LEU A 171 13.39 -10.16 9.54
CA LEU A 171 13.02 -8.77 9.26
C LEU A 171 14.30 -7.95 9.05
N VAL A 172 14.44 -7.35 7.88
CA VAL A 172 15.53 -6.42 7.56
C VAL A 172 15.00 -4.98 7.54
N ALA A 173 15.76 -4.04 8.10
CA ALA A 173 15.40 -2.64 8.12
C ALA A 173 16.64 -1.75 8.23
N ASP A 174 16.49 -0.44 7.95
CA ASP A 174 17.55 0.53 8.13
C ASP A 174 17.82 0.78 9.64
N LYS A 175 19.01 1.34 9.95
CA LYS A 175 19.42 1.76 11.30
C LYS A 175 18.44 2.71 11.99
N GLY A 176 17.58 3.40 11.22
CA GLY A 176 16.48 4.20 11.75
C GLY A 176 15.48 3.41 12.59
N TYR A 177 15.36 2.10 12.32
CA TYR A 177 14.50 1.16 13.06
C TYR A 177 15.17 0.55 14.29
N ASP A 178 16.47 0.81 14.54
CA ASP A 178 17.19 0.26 15.70
C ASP A 178 16.61 0.79 17.00
N SER A 179 15.96 -0.11 17.70
CA SER A 179 15.36 0.12 19.02
C SER A 179 15.28 -1.21 19.75
N GLU A 180 15.64 -1.22 21.03
CA GLU A 180 15.53 -2.41 21.88
C GLU A 180 14.10 -2.96 21.89
N ALA A 181 13.10 -2.07 21.88
CA ALA A 181 11.68 -2.46 21.80
C ALA A 181 11.35 -3.19 20.48
N VAL A 182 11.96 -2.81 19.35
CA VAL A 182 11.76 -3.49 18.06
C VAL A 182 12.45 -4.86 18.07
N HIS A 183 13.66 -4.97 18.59
CA HIS A 183 14.37 -6.24 18.72
C HIS A 183 13.63 -7.20 19.67
N ASN A 184 13.14 -6.71 20.81
CA ASN A 184 12.30 -7.48 21.73
C ASN A 184 11.01 -7.98 21.07
N LEU A 185 10.31 -7.09 20.34
CA LEU A 185 9.11 -7.47 19.58
C LEU A 185 9.40 -8.60 18.58
N CYS A 186 10.49 -8.48 17.84
CA CYS A 186 10.91 -9.51 16.88
C CYS A 186 11.23 -10.82 17.60
N TYR A 187 12.00 -10.77 18.67
CA TYR A 187 12.35 -11.94 19.48
C TYR A 187 11.13 -12.69 20.00
N LYS A 188 10.16 -11.96 20.59
CA LYS A 188 8.89 -12.55 21.10
C LYS A 188 8.07 -13.25 20.02
N HIS A 189 8.23 -12.85 18.77
CA HIS A 189 7.53 -13.46 17.62
C HIS A 189 8.40 -14.45 16.82
N GLY A 190 9.57 -14.83 17.33
CA GLY A 190 10.49 -15.73 16.62
C GLY A 190 11.10 -15.15 15.35
N ILE A 191 11.15 -13.82 15.21
CA ILE A 191 11.68 -13.12 14.05
C ILE A 191 13.13 -12.71 14.30
N ILE A 192 14.04 -13.08 13.41
CA ILE A 192 15.41 -12.56 13.43
C ILE A 192 15.40 -11.15 12.86
N SER A 193 15.67 -10.13 13.68
CA SER A 193 15.76 -8.75 13.22
C SER A 193 17.18 -8.39 12.81
N MET A 194 17.42 -8.17 11.51
CA MET A 194 18.69 -7.70 10.95
C MET A 194 18.62 -6.19 10.73
N ILE A 195 18.86 -5.44 11.79
CA ILE A 195 18.84 -3.97 11.84
C ILE A 195 20.20 -3.50 12.36
N PRO A 196 20.93 -2.65 11.62
CA PRO A 196 22.22 -2.14 12.07
C PRO A 196 22.07 -1.29 13.34
N SER A 197 22.96 -1.47 14.30
CA SER A 197 22.97 -0.67 15.51
C SER A 197 23.35 0.79 15.21
N ARG A 198 22.75 1.73 15.91
CA ARG A 198 23.18 3.14 15.87
C ARG A 198 24.53 3.30 16.57
N LYS A 199 25.37 4.23 16.11
CA LYS A 199 26.74 4.42 16.59
C LYS A 199 26.86 4.49 18.12
N ASN A 200 25.89 5.10 18.80
CA ASN A 200 25.94 5.37 20.25
C ASN A 200 25.17 4.32 21.10
N THR A 201 24.64 3.26 20.51
CA THR A 201 23.85 2.25 21.23
C THR A 201 24.66 0.95 21.42
N LYS A 202 25.44 0.92 22.50
CA LYS A 202 26.23 -0.27 22.89
C LYS A 202 25.45 -1.25 23.78
N LYS A 203 24.35 -0.81 24.44
CA LYS A 203 23.55 -1.57 25.40
C LYS A 203 22.29 -2.14 24.76
N GLY A 204 21.76 -3.23 25.28
CA GLY A 204 20.53 -3.87 24.87
C GLY A 204 20.66 -5.39 24.75
N PHE A 205 19.85 -6.13 25.51
CA PHE A 205 19.86 -7.59 25.56
C PHE A 205 19.43 -8.20 24.22
N TYR A 206 18.26 -7.84 23.74
CA TYR A 206 17.71 -8.39 22.50
C TYR A 206 18.52 -7.97 21.26
N ARG A 207 19.06 -6.75 21.24
CA ARG A 207 19.98 -6.28 20.19
C ARG A 207 21.23 -7.16 20.11
N LYS A 208 21.82 -7.53 21.27
CA LYS A 208 22.99 -8.42 21.31
C LYS A 208 22.66 -9.82 20.78
N ILE A 209 21.52 -10.40 21.16
CA ILE A 209 21.05 -11.69 20.66
C ILE A 209 20.90 -11.64 19.15
N MET A 210 20.18 -10.63 18.61
CA MET A 210 19.93 -10.50 17.19
C MET A 210 21.23 -10.29 16.37
N LYS A 211 22.21 -9.60 16.94
CA LYS A 211 23.51 -9.39 16.31
C LYS A 211 24.27 -10.70 16.03
N LYS A 212 24.09 -11.75 16.85
CA LYS A 212 24.70 -13.08 16.62
C LYS A 212 24.20 -13.73 15.32
N HIS A 213 23.01 -13.39 14.84
CA HIS A 213 22.41 -13.91 13.62
C HIS A 213 22.67 -13.05 12.38
N TRP A 214 23.57 -12.07 12.48
CA TRP A 214 23.85 -11.14 11.39
C TRP A 214 24.40 -11.86 10.14
N ARG A 215 23.78 -11.57 8.99
CA ARG A 215 24.22 -12.05 7.68
C ARG A 215 24.16 -10.90 6.68
N THR A 216 25.30 -10.38 6.27
CA THR A 216 25.41 -9.21 5.39
C THR A 216 24.66 -9.39 4.08
N ARG A 217 24.80 -10.55 3.41
CA ARG A 217 24.05 -10.84 2.17
C ARG A 217 22.53 -10.79 2.35
N THR A 218 22.02 -11.22 3.51
CA THR A 218 20.58 -11.15 3.81
C THR A 218 20.15 -9.73 4.13
N TYR A 219 20.98 -8.97 4.83
CA TYR A 219 20.72 -7.56 5.14
C TYR A 219 20.61 -6.71 3.87
N HIS A 220 21.44 -6.92 2.86
CA HIS A 220 21.36 -6.18 1.59
C HIS A 220 20.02 -6.34 0.86
N ARG A 221 19.23 -7.37 1.17
CA ARG A 221 17.84 -7.47 0.64
C ARG A 221 16.93 -6.30 1.06
N ARG A 222 17.36 -5.46 2.00
CA ARG A 222 16.70 -4.20 2.34
C ARG A 222 16.50 -3.29 1.13
N GLU A 223 17.47 -3.27 0.21
CA GLU A 223 17.45 -2.45 -1.02
C GLU A 223 16.20 -2.72 -1.89
N ILE A 224 15.58 -3.89 -1.75
CA ILE A 224 14.34 -4.23 -2.47
C ILE A 224 13.18 -3.32 -2.08
N SER A 225 13.10 -2.88 -0.80
CA SER A 225 12.04 -1.93 -0.40
C SER A 225 12.27 -0.56 -1.01
N GLU A 226 13.50 -0.07 -1.10
CA GLU A 226 13.84 1.20 -1.74
C GLU A 226 13.53 1.16 -3.24
N SER A 227 14.00 0.10 -3.94
CA SER A 227 13.70 -0.13 -5.35
C SER A 227 12.20 -0.19 -5.63
N LEU A 228 11.44 -0.84 -4.75
CA LEU A 228 9.99 -0.95 -4.86
C LEU A 228 9.32 0.41 -4.68
N PHE A 229 9.75 1.23 -3.72
CA PHE A 229 9.25 2.58 -3.57
C PHE A 229 9.57 3.45 -4.79
N GLY A 230 10.78 3.37 -5.34
CA GLY A 230 11.16 4.03 -6.58
C GLY A 230 10.24 3.63 -7.73
N ALA A 231 10.10 2.34 -7.99
CA ALA A 231 9.25 1.80 -9.04
C ALA A 231 7.76 2.18 -8.87
N THR A 232 7.22 2.13 -7.64
CA THR A 232 5.83 2.52 -7.39
C THR A 232 5.60 4.01 -7.57
N LYS A 233 6.55 4.86 -7.16
CA LYS A 233 6.48 6.31 -7.40
C LYS A 233 6.58 6.64 -8.89
N GLN A 234 7.46 6.00 -9.62
CA GLN A 234 7.60 6.17 -11.06
C GLN A 234 6.31 5.73 -11.79
N LYS A 235 5.76 4.58 -11.44
CA LYS A 235 4.60 3.97 -12.11
C LYS A 235 3.28 4.65 -11.75
N TYR A 236 3.05 4.95 -10.47
CA TYR A 236 1.76 5.46 -9.98
C TYR A 236 1.82 6.92 -9.52
N GLY A 237 2.96 7.57 -9.61
CA GLY A 237 3.20 8.95 -9.18
C GLY A 237 3.67 9.05 -7.72
N ALA A 238 4.54 10.03 -7.47
CA ALA A 238 5.07 10.35 -6.14
C ALA A 238 4.08 11.15 -5.27
N SER A 239 2.91 11.50 -5.80
CA SER A 239 1.88 12.29 -5.11
C SER A 239 0.52 11.61 -5.13
N VAL A 240 -0.37 12.02 -4.21
CA VAL A 240 -1.79 11.65 -4.21
C VAL A 240 -2.64 12.89 -4.47
N SER A 241 -3.60 12.77 -5.40
CA SER A 241 -4.50 13.86 -5.78
C SER A 241 -5.74 13.97 -4.90
N SER A 242 -6.04 12.95 -4.12
CA SER A 242 -7.18 12.94 -3.19
C SER A 242 -6.92 13.90 -2.02
N ARG A 243 -7.95 14.65 -1.60
CA ARG A 243 -7.84 15.67 -0.53
C ARG A 243 -7.99 15.09 0.87
N LEU A 244 -8.95 14.18 1.07
CA LEU A 244 -9.24 13.60 2.38
C LEU A 244 -8.28 12.45 2.69
N ILE A 245 -7.84 12.34 3.96
CA ILE A 245 -6.94 11.26 4.40
C ILE A 245 -7.51 9.86 4.14
N GLN A 246 -8.83 9.70 4.22
CA GLN A 246 -9.50 8.43 3.92
C GLN A 246 -9.32 8.03 2.45
N THR A 247 -9.57 8.96 1.52
CA THR A 247 -9.39 8.71 0.09
C THR A 247 -7.91 8.60 -0.29
N GLN A 248 -7.01 9.31 0.40
CA GLN A 248 -5.56 9.13 0.26
C GLN A 248 -5.11 7.71 0.66
N LYS A 249 -5.64 7.19 1.77
CA LYS A 249 -5.41 5.79 2.18
C LYS A 249 -5.91 4.82 1.12
N SER A 250 -7.13 5.01 0.64
CA SER A 250 -7.71 4.21 -0.43
C SER A 250 -6.83 4.21 -1.68
N ASP A 251 -6.36 5.37 -2.12
CA ASP A 251 -5.47 5.51 -3.28
C ASP A 251 -4.17 4.71 -3.10
N ILE A 252 -3.56 4.75 -1.92
CA ILE A 252 -2.33 4.00 -1.62
C ILE A 252 -2.58 2.48 -1.57
N TYR A 253 -3.66 2.03 -0.96
CA TYR A 253 -4.02 0.60 -0.97
C TYR A 253 -4.34 0.10 -2.37
N LEU A 254 -5.02 0.89 -3.21
CA LEU A 254 -5.26 0.55 -4.61
C LEU A 254 -3.95 0.39 -5.39
N ARG A 255 -2.97 1.29 -5.20
CA ARG A 255 -1.63 1.14 -5.79
C ARG A 255 -0.96 -0.18 -5.35
N GLY A 256 -1.08 -0.53 -4.07
CA GLY A 256 -0.58 -1.79 -3.53
C GLY A 256 -1.27 -3.02 -4.17
N ILE A 257 -2.60 -2.99 -4.30
CA ILE A 257 -3.37 -4.03 -4.98
C ILE A 257 -2.92 -4.20 -6.43
N ILE A 258 -2.80 -3.10 -7.16
CA ILE A 258 -2.38 -3.10 -8.56
C ILE A 258 -0.96 -3.68 -8.68
N HIS A 259 -0.02 -3.19 -7.85
CA HIS A 259 1.35 -3.70 -7.82
C HIS A 259 1.39 -5.21 -7.59
N ASN A 260 0.78 -5.68 -6.50
CA ASN A 260 0.76 -7.10 -6.16
C ASN A 260 0.07 -7.96 -7.23
N SER A 261 -0.96 -7.42 -7.87
CA SER A 261 -1.74 -8.13 -8.89
C SER A 261 -1.02 -8.26 -10.22
N PHE A 262 -0.19 -7.29 -10.62
CA PHE A 262 0.57 -7.36 -11.87
C PHE A 262 1.83 -8.22 -11.76
N LEU A 263 2.45 -8.30 -10.58
CA LEU A 263 3.59 -9.19 -10.35
C LEU A 263 3.24 -10.68 -10.44
N LEU A 264 1.95 -11.04 -10.26
CA LEU A 264 1.48 -12.43 -10.47
C LEU A 264 1.58 -12.92 -11.92
N LYS A 265 1.88 -12.04 -12.89
CA LYS A 265 2.04 -12.44 -14.30
C LYS A 265 3.40 -13.07 -14.62
N ILE A 266 4.42 -12.81 -13.81
CA ILE A 266 5.79 -13.30 -14.07
C ILE A 266 5.99 -14.74 -13.56
N GLU A 267 5.19 -15.18 -12.57
CA GLU A 267 5.29 -16.54 -12.01
C GLU A 267 4.52 -17.61 -12.81
N ILE A 268 3.75 -17.24 -13.85
CA ILE A 268 2.97 -18.19 -14.66
C ILE A 268 3.71 -18.58 -15.96
N PHE A 269 4.84 -17.98 -16.25
CA PHE A 269 5.62 -18.20 -17.48
C PHE A 269 7.06 -18.67 -17.24
N ASN A 270 7.39 -19.18 -16.04
CA ASN A 270 8.64 -19.91 -15.79
C ASN A 270 8.33 -21.30 -15.28
#